data_42074bb078ca3b9fe62ec9ca29bb114a
#
_entry.id   42074bb078ca3b9fe62ec9ca29bb114a
#
_cell.length_a   1.000
_cell.length_b   1.000
_cell.length_c   1.000
_cell.angle_alpha   90.00
_cell.angle_beta   90.00
_cell.angle_gamma   90.00
#
_symmetry.space_group_name_H-M   'P 1'
#
loop_
_entity.id
_entity.type
_entity.pdbx_description
1 polymer ?
#
loop_
_entity_poly.entity_id
_entity_poly.type
_entity_poly.pdbx_seq_one_letter_code
_entity_poly.pdbx_strand_id
1 'polypeptide(L)'
;IDEADNTTHDVQLLLRSNIEAFHKNCRFIFTCNYKNKIIQPLHSRCSVVEFSIKGKEKAEIQVAFFERILSILDKENCEADKRVLLQLINKHFPDWRRVLNELQRYSVGGKIDSAILAEFSDVKVDDLIKTLSKKDFSGVRKWVNDNLDNDPAVLLRRLYDGLATSLEGPSIAAAVLIIAKYQYQIAFVADQEINLLACLTEIMVECEFK
;
A
#
# COMPACT_ATOMS: atom_id res chain seq x y z
N ILE A 1 -21.15 -2.85 12.05
CA ILE A 1 -19.84 -2.76 12.71
C ILE A 1 -18.81 -2.73 11.60
N ASP A 2 -18.21 -1.58 11.44
CA ASP A 2 -17.19 -1.32 10.45
C ASP A 2 -15.81 -1.70 11.03
N GLU A 3 -14.89 -2.18 10.16
CA GLU A 3 -13.55 -2.64 10.54
C GLU A 3 -13.56 -3.63 11.72
N ALA A 4 -14.43 -4.61 11.68
CA ALA A 4 -14.61 -5.60 12.75
C ALA A 4 -13.33 -6.41 13.05
N ASP A 5 -12.41 -6.50 12.11
CA ASP A 5 -11.09 -7.13 12.25
C ASP A 5 -10.12 -6.36 13.18
N ASN A 6 -10.47 -5.13 13.56
CA ASN A 6 -9.75 -4.33 14.56
C ASN A 6 -10.33 -4.50 15.97
N THR A 7 -11.42 -5.26 16.13
CA THR A 7 -11.99 -5.54 17.45
C THR A 7 -11.20 -6.64 18.17
N THR A 8 -11.14 -6.55 19.51
CA THR A 8 -10.48 -7.58 20.32
C THR A 8 -11.24 -8.90 20.28
N HIS A 9 -10.57 -10.00 20.57
CA HIS A 9 -11.17 -11.33 20.64
C HIS A 9 -12.37 -11.39 21.59
N ASP A 10 -12.27 -10.71 22.76
CA ASP A 10 -13.34 -10.71 23.77
C ASP A 10 -14.59 -9.96 23.28
N VAL A 11 -14.39 -8.84 22.54
CA VAL A 11 -15.51 -8.12 21.91
C VAL A 11 -16.18 -8.99 20.86
N GLN A 12 -15.41 -9.73 20.06
CA GLN A 12 -15.96 -10.64 19.06
C GLN A 12 -16.75 -11.81 19.71
N LEU A 13 -16.31 -12.32 20.86
CA LEU A 13 -17.05 -13.31 21.64
C LEU A 13 -18.37 -12.76 22.18
N LEU A 14 -18.36 -11.52 22.67
CA LEU A 14 -19.56 -10.83 23.11
C LEU A 14 -20.56 -10.63 21.96
N LEU A 15 -20.08 -10.21 20.79
CA LEU A 15 -20.90 -10.04 19.59
C LEU A 15 -21.55 -11.35 19.14
N ARG A 16 -20.85 -12.48 19.25
CA ARG A 16 -21.44 -13.80 19.02
C ARG A 16 -22.71 -14.01 19.84
N SER A 17 -22.65 -13.73 21.14
CA SER A 17 -23.81 -13.90 22.03
C SER A 17 -24.92 -12.90 21.72
N ASN A 18 -24.56 -11.66 21.35
CA ASN A 18 -25.53 -10.63 20.99
C ASN A 18 -26.28 -10.93 19.69
N ILE A 19 -25.63 -11.53 18.69
CA ILE A 19 -26.29 -11.97 17.46
C ILE A 19 -27.42 -12.96 17.78
N GLU A 20 -27.17 -13.92 18.68
CA GLU A 20 -28.18 -14.91 19.09
C GLU A 20 -29.27 -14.28 19.94
N ALA A 21 -28.94 -13.38 20.87
CA ALA A 21 -29.91 -12.77 21.77
C ALA A 21 -30.86 -11.82 21.03
N PHE A 22 -30.34 -11.06 20.08
CA PHE A 22 -31.10 -9.97 19.43
C PHE A 22 -31.57 -10.28 18.02
N HIS A 23 -31.43 -11.52 17.52
CA HIS A 23 -31.76 -11.92 16.16
C HIS A 23 -33.18 -11.58 15.69
N LYS A 24 -34.13 -11.46 16.61
CA LYS A 24 -35.54 -11.11 16.27
C LYS A 24 -35.68 -9.65 15.86
N ASN A 25 -34.95 -8.75 16.51
CA ASN A 25 -35.13 -7.31 16.40
C ASN A 25 -33.93 -6.57 15.75
N CYS A 26 -32.80 -7.26 15.59
CA CYS A 26 -31.58 -6.67 15.08
C CYS A 26 -30.93 -7.55 13.99
N ARG A 27 -30.28 -6.91 13.04
CA ARG A 27 -29.41 -7.57 12.06
C ARG A 27 -28.04 -6.97 12.18
N PHE A 28 -27.02 -7.81 12.13
CA PHE A 28 -25.62 -7.40 12.24
C PHE A 28 -24.98 -7.50 10.88
N ILE A 29 -24.32 -6.42 10.48
CA ILE A 29 -23.45 -6.35 9.29
C ILE A 29 -22.07 -6.02 9.78
N PHE A 30 -21.08 -6.84 9.42
CA PHE A 30 -19.67 -6.64 9.73
C PHE A 30 -18.92 -6.36 8.44
N THR A 31 -18.08 -5.34 8.43
CA THR A 31 -17.09 -5.15 7.38
C THR A 31 -15.69 -5.44 7.93
N CYS A 32 -14.82 -6.00 7.11
CA CYS A 32 -13.44 -6.26 7.48
C CYS A 32 -12.54 -6.33 6.23
N ASN A 33 -11.28 -6.00 6.40
CA ASN A 33 -10.26 -6.19 5.37
C ASN A 33 -9.63 -7.58 5.46
N TYR A 34 -9.52 -8.12 6.67
CA TYR A 34 -8.87 -9.40 6.95
C TYR A 34 -9.83 -10.37 7.61
N LYS A 35 -10.50 -11.21 6.80
CA LYS A 35 -11.45 -12.19 7.32
C LYS A 35 -10.86 -13.19 8.33
N ASN A 36 -9.56 -13.47 8.23
CA ASN A 36 -8.84 -14.35 9.15
C ASN A 36 -8.68 -13.79 10.57
N LYS A 37 -8.89 -12.48 10.76
CA LYS A 37 -8.93 -11.84 12.08
C LYS A 37 -10.30 -11.91 12.74
N ILE A 38 -11.33 -12.34 12.02
CA ILE A 38 -12.67 -12.56 12.56
C ILE A 38 -12.74 -14.00 13.07
N ILE A 39 -13.25 -14.19 14.29
CA ILE A 39 -13.34 -15.51 14.89
C ILE A 39 -14.33 -16.41 14.15
N GLN A 40 -14.01 -17.70 14.07
CA GLN A 40 -14.82 -18.70 13.38
C GLN A 40 -16.32 -18.74 13.83
N PRO A 41 -16.64 -18.55 15.13
CA PRO A 41 -18.03 -18.48 15.57
C PRO A 41 -18.85 -17.35 14.97
N LEU A 42 -18.25 -16.23 14.58
CA LEU A 42 -18.96 -15.16 13.84
C LEU A 42 -19.15 -15.53 12.37
N HIS A 43 -18.15 -16.12 11.73
CA HIS A 43 -18.29 -16.63 10.36
C HIS A 43 -19.45 -17.62 10.21
N SER A 44 -19.65 -18.51 11.18
CA SER A 44 -20.72 -19.51 11.14
C SER A 44 -22.13 -18.93 11.32
N ARG A 45 -22.24 -17.69 11.82
CA ARG A 45 -23.51 -16.99 12.08
C ARG A 45 -23.85 -15.92 11.06
N CYS A 46 -22.91 -15.61 10.17
CA CYS A 46 -23.05 -14.57 9.16
C CYS A 46 -22.86 -15.16 7.76
N SER A 47 -23.55 -14.60 6.80
CA SER A 47 -23.28 -14.88 5.39
C SER A 47 -22.06 -14.08 4.97
N VAL A 48 -21.01 -14.76 4.51
CA VAL A 48 -19.76 -14.09 4.08
C VAL A 48 -19.87 -13.71 2.61
N VAL A 49 -19.67 -12.41 2.33
CA VAL A 49 -19.60 -11.86 0.98
C VAL A 49 -18.22 -11.27 0.77
N GLU A 50 -17.49 -11.77 -0.22
CA GLU A 50 -16.15 -11.28 -0.56
C GLU A 50 -16.24 -10.32 -1.75
N PHE A 51 -15.77 -9.08 -1.54
CA PHE A 51 -15.64 -8.06 -2.58
C PHE A 51 -14.25 -8.15 -3.23
N SER A 52 -14.00 -9.24 -3.98
CA SER A 52 -12.75 -9.44 -4.70
C SER A 52 -12.89 -8.96 -6.15
N ILE A 53 -11.97 -8.13 -6.61
CA ILE A 53 -11.95 -7.62 -7.98
C ILE A 53 -11.23 -8.63 -8.86
N LYS A 54 -11.94 -9.23 -9.82
CA LYS A 54 -11.35 -10.14 -10.82
C LYS A 54 -10.78 -9.37 -12.00
N GLY A 55 -9.78 -9.96 -12.69
CA GLY A 55 -9.01 -9.26 -13.71
C GLY A 55 -9.83 -8.59 -14.82
N LYS A 56 -10.96 -9.18 -15.24
CA LYS A 56 -11.87 -8.58 -16.24
C LYS A 56 -12.65 -7.38 -15.69
N GLU A 57 -13.09 -7.45 -14.45
CA GLU A 57 -13.87 -6.40 -13.78
C GLU A 57 -13.01 -5.16 -13.47
N LYS A 58 -11.69 -5.35 -13.33
CA LYS A 58 -10.76 -4.25 -13.02
C LYS A 58 -10.88 -3.09 -14.01
N ALA A 59 -10.86 -3.39 -15.31
CA ALA A 59 -10.92 -2.37 -16.35
C ALA A 59 -12.26 -1.63 -16.34
N GLU A 60 -13.36 -2.36 -16.17
CA GLU A 60 -14.71 -1.78 -16.11
C GLU A 60 -14.86 -0.84 -14.91
N ILE A 61 -14.39 -1.26 -13.72
CA ILE A 61 -14.41 -0.46 -12.51
C ILE A 61 -13.53 0.80 -12.66
N GLN A 62 -12.36 0.67 -13.29
CA GLN A 62 -11.47 1.81 -13.53
C GLN A 62 -12.10 2.83 -14.49
N VAL A 63 -12.78 2.38 -15.54
CA VAL A 63 -13.50 3.26 -16.47
C VAL A 63 -14.65 3.98 -15.77
N ALA A 64 -15.49 3.26 -15.04
CA ALA A 64 -16.59 3.85 -14.28
C ALA A 64 -16.10 4.88 -13.25
N PHE A 65 -14.99 4.60 -12.58
CA PHE A 65 -14.38 5.53 -11.63
C PHE A 65 -13.77 6.76 -12.34
N PHE A 66 -13.15 6.58 -13.49
CA PHE A 66 -12.62 7.67 -14.31
C PHE A 66 -13.73 8.63 -14.74
N GLU A 67 -14.87 8.13 -15.23
CA GLU A 67 -16.04 8.94 -15.58
C GLU A 67 -16.59 9.70 -14.35
N ARG A 68 -16.60 9.03 -13.18
CA ARG A 68 -17.00 9.67 -11.93
C ARG A 68 -16.06 10.82 -11.54
N ILE A 69 -14.75 10.64 -11.67
CA ILE A 69 -13.76 11.70 -11.42
C ILE A 69 -14.00 12.89 -12.36
N LEU A 70 -14.18 12.66 -13.65
CA LEU A 70 -14.46 13.73 -14.61
C LEU A 70 -15.70 14.54 -14.21
N SER A 71 -16.77 13.86 -13.79
CA SER A 71 -17.98 14.53 -13.29
C SER A 71 -17.76 15.35 -12.02
N ILE A 72 -16.84 14.91 -11.14
CA ILE A 72 -16.49 15.67 -9.92
C ILE A 72 -15.68 16.91 -10.31
N LEU A 73 -14.65 16.76 -11.13
CA LEU A 73 -13.78 17.86 -11.55
C LEU A 73 -14.53 18.95 -12.32
N ASP A 74 -15.50 18.55 -13.15
CA ASP A 74 -16.39 19.50 -13.86
C ASP A 74 -17.21 20.33 -12.86
N LYS A 75 -17.76 19.72 -11.82
CA LYS A 75 -18.51 20.43 -10.76
C LYS A 75 -17.65 21.36 -9.93
N GLU A 76 -16.39 20.99 -9.72
CA GLU A 76 -15.41 21.80 -8.98
C GLU A 76 -14.70 22.83 -9.87
N ASN A 77 -15.07 22.94 -11.17
CA ASN A 77 -14.45 23.82 -12.17
C ASN A 77 -12.91 23.64 -12.24
N CYS A 78 -12.44 22.40 -12.15
CA CYS A 78 -11.03 22.05 -12.18
C CYS A 78 -10.67 21.37 -13.50
N GLU A 79 -9.74 21.97 -14.26
CA GLU A 79 -9.22 21.36 -15.48
C GLU A 79 -8.21 20.25 -15.15
N ALA A 80 -8.30 19.11 -15.83
CA ALA A 80 -7.37 18.00 -15.62
C ALA A 80 -6.97 17.32 -16.93
N ASP A 81 -5.69 16.98 -17.03
CA ASP A 81 -5.19 16.12 -18.11
C ASP A 81 -5.68 14.67 -17.90
N LYS A 82 -6.45 14.17 -18.88
CA LYS A 82 -6.99 12.80 -18.85
C LYS A 82 -5.93 11.72 -18.71
N ARG A 83 -4.73 11.93 -19.27
CA ARG A 83 -3.61 10.98 -19.17
C ARG A 83 -3.10 10.91 -17.75
N VAL A 84 -3.01 12.05 -17.07
CA VAL A 84 -2.60 12.14 -15.66
C VAL A 84 -3.60 11.44 -14.76
N LEU A 85 -4.90 11.65 -14.98
CA LEU A 85 -5.96 10.97 -14.24
C LEU A 85 -5.89 9.45 -14.39
N LEU A 86 -5.70 8.94 -15.60
CA LEU A 86 -5.57 7.50 -15.85
C LEU A 86 -4.36 6.90 -15.14
N GLN A 87 -3.23 7.60 -15.15
CA GLN A 87 -2.02 7.14 -14.46
C GLN A 87 -2.23 7.11 -12.94
N LEU A 88 -2.87 8.14 -12.38
CA LEU A 88 -3.19 8.22 -10.96
C LEU A 88 -4.12 7.08 -10.53
N ILE A 89 -5.18 6.82 -11.31
CA ILE A 89 -6.12 5.72 -11.07
C ILE A 89 -5.40 4.38 -11.10
N ASN A 90 -4.58 4.13 -12.13
CA ASN A 90 -3.83 2.89 -12.26
C ASN A 90 -2.86 2.65 -11.10
N LYS A 91 -2.22 3.71 -10.64
CA LYS A 91 -1.23 3.67 -9.56
C LYS A 91 -1.85 3.30 -8.21
N HIS A 92 -2.99 3.90 -7.88
CA HIS A 92 -3.62 3.75 -6.57
C HIS A 92 -4.76 2.73 -6.54
N PHE A 93 -5.08 2.08 -7.66
CA PHE A 93 -6.11 1.05 -7.69
C PHE A 93 -5.83 -0.05 -6.65
N PRO A 94 -6.80 -0.47 -5.82
CA PRO A 94 -8.21 -0.07 -5.78
C PRO A 94 -8.54 1.03 -4.75
N ASP A 95 -7.57 1.81 -4.28
CA ASP A 95 -7.76 2.85 -3.25
C ASP A 95 -8.29 4.15 -3.87
N TRP A 96 -9.61 4.21 -4.07
CA TRP A 96 -10.30 5.38 -4.61
C TRP A 96 -10.23 6.61 -3.71
N ARG A 97 -10.19 6.40 -2.39
CA ARG A 97 -10.09 7.48 -1.41
C ARG A 97 -8.76 8.22 -1.58
N ARG A 98 -7.69 7.49 -1.76
CA ARG A 98 -6.37 8.06 -2.00
C ARG A 98 -6.33 8.85 -3.30
N VAL A 99 -6.91 8.32 -4.38
CA VAL A 99 -7.02 9.05 -5.66
C VAL A 99 -7.75 10.39 -5.47
N LEU A 100 -8.89 10.40 -4.78
CA LEU A 100 -9.67 11.61 -4.54
C LEU A 100 -8.90 12.61 -3.66
N ASN A 101 -8.25 12.17 -2.61
CA ASN A 101 -7.45 13.03 -1.74
C ASN A 101 -6.28 13.68 -2.49
N GLU A 102 -5.60 12.93 -3.34
CA GLU A 102 -4.54 13.47 -4.19
C GLU A 102 -5.09 14.51 -5.18
N LEU A 103 -6.18 14.18 -5.86
CA LEU A 103 -6.82 15.15 -6.78
C LEU A 103 -7.26 16.40 -6.04
N GLN A 104 -7.84 16.30 -4.86
CA GLN A 104 -8.24 17.44 -4.03
C GLN A 104 -7.04 18.31 -3.65
N ARG A 105 -5.93 17.68 -3.24
CA ARG A 105 -4.69 18.40 -2.90
C ARG A 105 -4.16 19.23 -4.05
N TYR A 106 -4.22 18.71 -5.28
CA TYR A 106 -3.70 19.39 -6.46
C TYR A 106 -4.72 20.31 -7.15
N SER A 107 -6.00 20.17 -6.84
CA SER A 107 -7.05 21.04 -7.41
C SER A 107 -6.98 22.48 -6.91
N VAL A 108 -6.25 22.76 -5.83
CA VAL A 108 -6.09 24.11 -5.25
C VAL A 108 -5.57 25.12 -6.28
N GLY A 109 -4.79 24.69 -7.26
CA GLY A 109 -4.31 25.51 -8.39
C GLY A 109 -5.31 25.66 -9.54
N GLY A 110 -6.50 25.05 -9.46
CA GLY A 110 -7.52 25.04 -10.52
C GLY A 110 -7.17 24.19 -11.75
N LYS A 111 -5.98 23.59 -11.78
CA LYS A 111 -5.51 22.77 -12.89
C LYS A 111 -4.66 21.60 -12.40
N ILE A 112 -5.00 20.43 -12.89
CA ILE A 112 -4.30 19.19 -12.61
C ILE A 112 -3.50 18.78 -13.86
N ASP A 113 -2.19 18.94 -13.83
CA ASP A 113 -1.30 18.65 -14.94
C ASP A 113 -0.21 17.60 -14.60
N SER A 114 0.75 17.43 -15.50
CA SER A 114 1.83 16.46 -15.32
C SER A 114 2.78 16.77 -14.16
N ALA A 115 2.73 17.95 -13.53
CA ALA A 115 3.53 18.26 -12.34
C ALA A 115 3.20 17.33 -11.18
N ILE A 116 1.93 16.91 -11.07
CA ILE A 116 1.50 15.83 -10.16
C ILE A 116 2.33 14.55 -10.34
N LEU A 117 2.59 14.16 -11.58
CA LEU A 117 3.33 12.94 -11.88
C LEU A 117 4.81 13.05 -11.50
N ALA A 118 5.37 14.24 -11.48
CA ALA A 118 6.75 14.48 -11.06
C ALA A 118 6.91 14.30 -9.53
N GLU A 119 5.92 14.70 -8.74
CA GLU A 119 5.89 14.40 -7.30
C GLU A 119 5.56 12.92 -7.03
N PHE A 120 4.86 12.27 -7.95
CA PHE A 120 4.64 10.82 -7.98
C PHE A 120 5.78 10.06 -8.65
N SER A 121 6.87 10.73 -9.06
CA SER A 121 8.03 10.00 -9.53
C SER A 121 8.36 8.98 -8.45
N ASP A 122 8.04 7.74 -8.76
CA ASP A 122 8.30 6.62 -7.88
C ASP A 122 9.72 6.80 -7.35
N VAL A 123 9.84 6.69 -6.05
CA VAL A 123 11.15 6.48 -5.44
C VAL A 123 11.87 5.56 -6.38
N LYS A 124 12.92 6.06 -7.05
CA LYS A 124 13.59 5.31 -8.11
C LYS A 124 14.37 4.16 -7.49
N VAL A 125 13.61 3.12 -7.12
CA VAL A 125 14.17 1.89 -6.53
C VAL A 125 15.18 1.28 -7.50
N ASP A 126 14.97 1.45 -8.81
CA ASP A 126 15.92 0.99 -9.82
C ASP A 126 17.29 1.66 -9.70
N ASP A 127 17.34 2.95 -9.37
CA ASP A 127 18.60 3.65 -9.17
C ASP A 127 19.27 3.21 -7.86
N LEU A 128 18.49 2.93 -6.81
CA LEU A 128 18.97 2.33 -5.57
C LEU A 128 19.56 0.93 -5.83
N ILE A 129 18.88 0.08 -6.58
CA ILE A 129 19.35 -1.27 -6.91
C ILE A 129 20.68 -1.21 -7.67
N LYS A 130 20.83 -0.28 -8.62
CA LYS A 130 22.11 -0.05 -9.32
C LYS A 130 23.22 0.41 -8.38
N THR A 131 22.89 1.22 -7.36
CA THR A 131 23.84 1.68 -6.37
C THR A 131 24.25 0.54 -5.43
N LEU A 132 23.31 -0.30 -5.02
CA LEU A 132 23.55 -1.51 -4.23
C LEU A 132 24.46 -2.50 -4.99
N SER A 133 24.17 -2.75 -6.29
CA SER A 133 24.98 -3.66 -7.10
C SER A 133 26.44 -3.20 -7.27
N LYS A 134 26.67 -1.87 -7.24
CA LYS A 134 28.02 -1.29 -7.28
C LYS A 134 28.73 -1.27 -5.92
N LYS A 135 28.04 -1.69 -4.85
CA LYS A 135 28.52 -1.64 -3.47
C LYS A 135 28.95 -0.22 -3.04
N ASP A 136 28.25 0.81 -3.56
CA ASP A 136 28.52 2.22 -3.23
C ASP A 136 27.70 2.64 -2.00
N PHE A 137 28.30 2.48 -0.81
CA PHE A 137 27.68 2.87 0.46
C PHE A 137 27.35 4.38 0.52
N SER A 138 28.19 5.24 -0.04
CA SER A 138 27.97 6.69 -0.02
C SER A 138 26.73 7.07 -0.83
N GLY A 139 26.55 6.43 -1.99
CA GLY A 139 25.37 6.58 -2.82
C GLY A 139 24.11 6.06 -2.14
N VAL A 140 24.18 4.90 -1.46
CA VAL A 140 23.07 4.35 -0.67
C VAL A 140 22.66 5.29 0.46
N ARG A 141 23.61 5.82 1.23
CA ARG A 141 23.33 6.77 2.30
C ARG A 141 22.66 8.04 1.78
N LYS A 142 23.17 8.60 0.69
CA LYS A 142 22.55 9.76 0.06
C LYS A 142 21.12 9.48 -0.37
N TRP A 143 20.90 8.33 -1.00
CA TRP A 143 19.57 7.93 -1.43
C TRP A 143 18.60 7.81 -0.25
N VAL A 144 19.03 7.24 0.89
CA VAL A 144 18.20 7.14 2.11
C VAL A 144 17.82 8.54 2.59
N ASN A 145 18.78 9.47 2.69
CA ASN A 145 18.51 10.84 3.13
C ASN A 145 17.51 11.57 2.21
N ASP A 146 17.63 11.37 0.90
CA ASP A 146 16.76 11.99 -0.10
C ASP A 146 15.32 11.38 -0.09
N ASN A 147 15.11 10.26 0.62
CA ASN A 147 13.84 9.52 0.62
C ASN A 147 13.27 9.27 2.02
N LEU A 148 13.75 9.96 3.06
CA LEU A 148 13.28 9.79 4.45
C LEU A 148 11.81 10.13 4.66
N ASP A 149 11.23 10.99 3.82
CA ASP A 149 9.82 11.39 3.91
C ASP A 149 8.84 10.26 3.50
N ASN A 150 9.37 9.17 2.93
CA ASN A 150 8.54 8.03 2.54
C ASN A 150 8.38 7.05 3.71
N ASP A 151 7.24 6.38 3.76
CA ASP A 151 6.99 5.30 4.72
C ASP A 151 8.01 4.16 4.51
N PRO A 152 8.85 3.82 5.51
CA PRO A 152 9.86 2.78 5.39
C PRO A 152 9.28 1.40 5.04
N ALA A 153 8.08 1.05 5.49
CA ALA A 153 7.44 -0.22 5.17
C ALA A 153 7.07 -0.29 3.67
N VAL A 154 6.64 0.83 3.10
CA VAL A 154 6.34 0.94 1.66
C VAL A 154 7.64 0.86 0.85
N LEU A 155 8.72 1.51 1.32
CA LEU A 155 10.03 1.44 0.67
C LEU A 155 10.57 0.01 0.65
N LEU A 156 10.54 -0.69 1.78
CA LEU A 156 10.98 -2.08 1.87
C LEU A 156 10.16 -3.02 0.99
N ARG A 157 8.85 -2.79 0.87
CA ARG A 157 8.00 -3.56 -0.04
C ARG A 157 8.40 -3.37 -1.50
N ARG A 158 8.59 -2.12 -1.94
CA ARG A 158 9.03 -1.81 -3.31
C ARG A 158 10.44 -2.33 -3.60
N LEU A 159 11.32 -2.24 -2.61
CA LEU A 159 12.67 -2.81 -2.72
C LEU A 159 12.60 -4.31 -2.98
N TYR A 160 11.77 -5.05 -2.21
CA TYR A 160 11.55 -6.47 -2.44
C TYR A 160 11.09 -6.79 -3.86
N ASP A 161 10.09 -6.04 -4.35
CA ASP A 161 9.53 -6.25 -5.70
C ASP A 161 10.60 -5.98 -6.80
N GLY A 162 11.47 -4.98 -6.62
CA GLY A 162 12.56 -4.66 -7.55
C GLY A 162 13.75 -5.63 -7.47
N LEU A 163 14.11 -6.08 -6.27
CA LEU A 163 15.22 -7.01 -6.08
C LEU A 163 14.96 -8.40 -6.68
N ALA A 164 13.69 -8.84 -6.72
CA ALA A 164 13.31 -10.15 -7.27
C ALA A 164 13.80 -10.37 -8.71
N THR A 165 13.96 -9.31 -9.50
CA THR A 165 14.45 -9.37 -10.89
C THR A 165 15.96 -9.17 -11.01
N SER A 166 16.59 -8.55 -10.03
CA SER A 166 17.97 -8.05 -10.09
C SER A 166 18.98 -8.92 -9.33
N LEU A 167 18.50 -9.81 -8.47
CA LEU A 167 19.35 -10.71 -7.67
C LEU A 167 19.46 -12.11 -8.31
N GLU A 168 20.57 -12.80 -8.00
CA GLU A 168 20.69 -14.22 -8.27
C GLU A 168 19.77 -15.06 -7.35
N GLY A 169 19.38 -16.27 -7.81
CA GLY A 169 18.35 -17.08 -7.14
C GLY A 169 18.54 -17.28 -5.64
N PRO A 170 19.73 -17.71 -5.15
CA PRO A 170 19.99 -17.88 -3.72
C PRO A 170 19.90 -16.57 -2.92
N SER A 171 20.34 -15.45 -3.51
CA SER A 171 20.35 -14.12 -2.89
C SER A 171 18.94 -13.54 -2.72
N ILE A 172 17.95 -13.98 -3.51
CA ILE A 172 16.56 -13.57 -3.33
C ILE A 172 16.05 -14.04 -1.96
N ALA A 173 16.35 -15.28 -1.58
CA ALA A 173 15.94 -15.81 -0.28
C ALA A 173 16.61 -15.07 0.89
N ALA A 174 17.90 -14.76 0.76
CA ALA A 174 18.63 -13.95 1.74
C ALA A 174 18.01 -12.55 1.89
N ALA A 175 17.74 -11.88 0.78
CA ALA A 175 17.10 -10.56 0.78
C ALA A 175 15.72 -10.56 1.47
N VAL A 176 14.90 -11.61 1.28
CA VAL A 176 13.60 -11.76 1.96
C VAL A 176 13.77 -11.81 3.46
N LEU A 177 14.73 -12.61 3.96
CA LEU A 177 14.99 -12.74 5.40
C LEU A 177 15.49 -11.42 6.00
N ILE A 178 16.38 -10.73 5.30
CA ILE A 178 16.90 -9.42 5.71
C ILE A 178 15.75 -8.40 5.77
N ILE A 179 14.96 -8.28 4.71
CA ILE A 179 13.85 -7.32 4.65
C ILE A 179 12.83 -7.61 5.76
N ALA A 180 12.46 -8.88 5.97
CA ALA A 180 11.51 -9.27 7.01
C ALA A 180 12.03 -8.91 8.42
N LYS A 181 13.33 -9.10 8.70
CA LYS A 181 13.98 -8.71 9.95
C LYS A 181 13.85 -7.21 10.21
N TYR A 182 14.22 -6.39 9.24
CA TYR A 182 14.18 -4.93 9.39
C TYR A 182 12.75 -4.38 9.36
N GLN A 183 11.85 -4.99 8.62
CA GLN A 183 10.44 -4.62 8.64
C GLN A 183 9.81 -4.84 10.02
N TYR A 184 10.16 -5.93 10.72
CA TYR A 184 9.76 -6.13 12.10
C TYR A 184 10.31 -5.05 13.03
N GLN A 185 11.57 -4.63 12.82
CA GLN A 185 12.21 -3.61 13.65
C GLN A 185 11.63 -2.21 13.50
N ILE A 186 11.00 -1.87 12.35
CA ILE A 186 10.40 -0.54 12.10
C ILE A 186 9.50 -0.09 13.27
N ALA A 187 8.75 -1.01 13.90
CA ALA A 187 7.83 -0.69 14.98
C ALA A 187 8.52 -0.29 16.30
N PHE A 188 9.83 -0.59 16.45
CA PHE A 188 10.52 -0.50 17.74
C PHE A 188 11.76 0.39 17.70
N VAL A 189 12.27 0.73 16.54
CA VAL A 189 13.50 1.54 16.40
C VAL A 189 13.21 3.03 16.65
N ALA A 190 14.14 3.69 17.32
CA ALA A 190 14.07 5.13 17.55
C ALA A 190 14.43 5.94 16.30
N ASP A 191 15.27 5.39 15.43
CA ASP A 191 15.77 6.04 14.23
C ASP A 191 15.53 5.17 12.98
N GLN A 192 14.60 5.63 12.15
CA GLN A 192 14.19 4.93 10.93
C GLN A 192 15.26 5.04 9.83
N GLU A 193 16.03 6.12 9.79
CA GLU A 193 17.11 6.31 8.84
C GLU A 193 18.19 5.23 9.03
N ILE A 194 18.64 5.08 10.27
CA ILE A 194 19.66 4.08 10.61
C ILE A 194 19.16 2.67 10.31
N ASN A 195 17.89 2.37 10.64
CA ASN A 195 17.29 1.06 10.40
C ASN A 195 17.22 0.75 8.89
N LEU A 196 16.76 1.70 8.08
CA LEU A 196 16.70 1.52 6.63
C LEU A 196 18.09 1.38 6.01
N LEU A 197 19.04 2.23 6.44
CA LEU A 197 20.42 2.18 5.96
C LEU A 197 21.10 0.85 6.32
N ALA A 198 20.87 0.33 7.53
CA ALA A 198 21.40 -0.95 7.96
C ALA A 198 20.82 -2.10 7.11
N CYS A 199 19.51 -2.08 6.82
CA CYS A 199 18.87 -3.05 5.92
C CYS A 199 19.54 -3.07 4.54
N LEU A 200 19.70 -1.89 3.93
CA LEU A 200 20.29 -1.76 2.60
C LEU A 200 21.76 -2.18 2.59
N THR A 201 22.49 -1.89 3.67
CA THR A 201 23.89 -2.30 3.82
C THR A 201 24.00 -3.82 3.95
N GLU A 202 23.15 -4.47 4.73
CA GLU A 202 23.14 -5.93 4.88
C GLU A 202 22.83 -6.60 3.53
N ILE A 203 21.86 -6.08 2.77
CA ILE A 203 21.57 -6.57 1.40
C ILE A 203 22.77 -6.38 0.47
N MET A 204 23.45 -5.24 0.54
CA MET A 204 24.62 -4.95 -0.29
C MET A 204 25.79 -5.89 -0.02
N VAL A 205 25.95 -6.36 1.24
CA VAL A 205 27.04 -7.24 1.64
C VAL A 205 26.70 -8.71 1.36
N GLU A 206 25.48 -9.15 1.68
CA GLU A 206 25.09 -10.55 1.69
C GLU A 206 24.48 -11.04 0.36
N CYS A 207 24.06 -10.12 -0.53
CA CYS A 207 23.37 -10.50 -1.77
C CYS A 207 24.27 -10.30 -2.99
N GLU A 208 24.17 -11.24 -3.94
CA GLU A 208 24.83 -11.16 -5.25
C GLU A 208 23.82 -10.68 -6.31
N PHE A 209 24.23 -9.62 -7.00
CA PHE A 209 23.45 -9.01 -8.07
C PHE A 209 23.88 -9.59 -9.42
N LYS A 210 22.90 -9.71 -10.35
CA LYS A 210 23.14 -10.18 -11.73
C LYS A 210 24.00 -9.22 -12.51
#